data_d1a7cb969193498181a0b0210ace3d94
#
_entry.id   d1a7cb969193498181a0b0210ace3d94
#
_cell.length_a   1.000
_cell.length_b   1.000
_cell.length_c   1.000
_cell.angle_alpha   90.00
_cell.angle_beta   90.00
_cell.angle_gamma   90.00
#
_symmetry.space_group_name_H-M   'P 1'
#
loop_
_entity.id
_entity.type
_entity.pdbx_description
1 polymer ?
#
loop_
_entity_poly.entity_id
_entity_poly.type
_entity_poly.pdbx_seq_one_letter_code
_entity_poly.pdbx_strand_id
1 'polypeptide(L)'
;VLFQARTRGDVFYRSKIEPFSAILTGSVGKDPGYDPLAFVVEECHKRGMESHAWIVALPLGGRKHVTSLGARSVVKKQPAITISYKREYFLDPGHPDTKEYMMKLVREVVENYDVDGVHFDYLRYPEHAGTRFPDTRGFRIYGKGRSLAAWRRDNLTDILRHLYKGVKAMKPWVKVSTSPVGKYDDTSRYSSQGWNAYDAVHQDV
;
A
#
# COMPACT_ATOMS: atom_id res chain seq x y z
N VAL A 1 7.37 3.22 17.20
CA VAL A 1 5.96 2.79 17.08
C VAL A 1 5.57 2.73 15.61
N LEU A 2 4.88 1.65 15.19
CA LEU A 2 4.23 1.57 13.87
C LEU A 2 2.75 1.90 14.04
N PHE A 3 2.34 3.07 13.55
CA PHE A 3 0.94 3.52 13.59
C PHE A 3 0.29 3.32 12.23
N GLN A 4 -0.78 2.53 12.17
CA GLN A 4 -1.49 2.27 10.91
C GLN A 4 -2.23 3.53 10.44
N ALA A 5 -1.53 4.36 9.67
CA ALA A 5 -2.05 5.62 9.15
C ALA A 5 -3.04 5.44 7.98
N ARG A 6 -2.87 4.37 7.18
CA ARG A 6 -3.75 4.02 6.07
C ARG A 6 -4.13 2.55 6.12
N THR A 7 -5.42 2.25 5.97
CA THR A 7 -5.94 0.89 5.95
C THR A 7 -6.26 0.42 4.52
N ARG A 8 -7.47 0.64 4.01
CA ARG A 8 -7.94 0.10 2.72
C ARG A 8 -8.63 1.19 1.88
N GLY A 9 -7.90 2.25 1.56
CA GLY A 9 -8.46 3.42 0.85
C GLY A 9 -9.16 4.40 1.78
N ASP A 10 -8.87 4.30 3.07
CA ASP A 10 -9.25 5.23 4.13
C ASP A 10 -8.09 5.40 5.13
N VAL A 11 -8.08 6.51 5.84
CA VAL A 11 -6.93 6.97 6.62
C VAL A 11 -7.28 7.41 8.03
N PHE A 12 -6.26 7.51 8.88
CA PHE A 12 -6.30 8.01 10.26
C PHE A 12 -5.48 9.30 10.42
N TYR A 13 -5.50 10.14 9.39
CA TYR A 13 -4.87 11.47 9.38
C TYR A 13 -5.66 12.43 8.48
N ARG A 14 -5.38 13.72 8.55
CA ARG A 14 -6.03 14.72 7.69
C ARG A 14 -5.51 14.64 6.27
N SER A 15 -6.23 13.92 5.41
CA SER A 15 -5.89 13.71 4.00
C SER A 15 -6.84 14.46 3.06
N LYS A 16 -6.27 15.00 1.98
CA LYS A 16 -7.02 15.57 0.84
C LYS A 16 -7.32 14.51 -0.23
N ILE A 17 -6.72 13.31 -0.12
CA ILE A 17 -6.78 12.24 -1.13
C ILE A 17 -7.80 11.19 -0.75
N GLU A 18 -7.67 10.61 0.44
CA GLU A 18 -8.54 9.55 0.96
C GLU A 18 -9.33 10.02 2.20
N PRO A 19 -10.54 9.49 2.44
CA PRO A 19 -11.38 9.93 3.55
C PRO A 19 -10.89 9.38 4.89
N PHE A 20 -11.24 10.07 5.99
CA PHE A 20 -11.15 9.49 7.32
C PHE A 20 -11.89 8.16 7.40
N SER A 21 -11.28 7.19 8.07
CA SER A 21 -11.91 5.89 8.33
C SER A 21 -13.14 6.03 9.22
N ALA A 22 -14.18 5.24 8.90
CA ALA A 22 -15.38 5.14 9.73
C ALA A 22 -15.09 4.61 11.15
N ILE A 23 -13.96 3.95 11.36
CA ILE A 23 -13.54 3.44 12.67
C ILE A 23 -13.44 4.56 13.71
N LEU A 24 -13.05 5.76 13.29
CA LEU A 24 -12.87 6.90 14.20
C LEU A 24 -14.20 7.47 14.74
N THR A 25 -15.24 7.47 13.92
CA THR A 25 -16.47 8.23 14.22
C THR A 25 -17.76 7.48 13.92
N GLY A 26 -17.67 6.25 13.43
CA GLY A 26 -18.81 5.49 12.88
C GLY A 26 -19.24 5.91 11.48
N SER A 27 -18.64 6.97 10.90
CA SER A 27 -19.03 7.52 9.60
C SER A 27 -17.82 7.87 8.74
N VAL A 28 -17.79 7.38 7.49
CA VAL A 28 -16.69 7.65 6.55
C VAL A 28 -16.51 9.14 6.31
N GLY A 29 -15.27 9.61 6.43
CA GLY A 29 -14.84 10.98 6.15
C GLY A 29 -15.39 12.03 7.11
N LYS A 30 -16.02 11.64 8.21
CA LYS A 30 -16.35 12.54 9.30
C LYS A 30 -15.08 12.85 10.09
N ASP A 31 -14.78 14.13 10.27
CA ASP A 31 -13.65 14.59 11.07
C ASP A 31 -13.88 14.19 12.55
N PRO A 32 -12.93 13.49 13.19
CA PRO A 32 -13.03 13.12 14.59
C PRO A 32 -12.81 14.31 15.58
N GLY A 33 -12.50 15.49 15.06
CA GLY A 33 -12.17 16.66 15.88
C GLY A 33 -10.69 16.76 16.29
N TYR A 34 -9.88 15.77 15.95
CA TYR A 34 -8.43 15.77 16.19
C TYR A 34 -7.73 15.04 15.04
N ASP A 35 -6.40 15.08 15.00
CA ASP A 35 -5.59 14.35 14.02
C ASP A 35 -4.89 13.18 14.71
N PRO A 36 -5.33 11.92 14.47
CA PRO A 36 -4.75 10.76 15.12
C PRO A 36 -3.25 10.55 14.84
N LEU A 37 -2.79 10.80 13.62
CA LEU A 37 -1.37 10.63 13.27
C LEU A 37 -0.53 11.72 13.96
N ALA A 38 -0.97 12.98 13.93
CA ALA A 38 -0.27 14.06 14.62
C ALA A 38 -0.16 13.79 16.12
N PHE A 39 -1.26 13.33 16.75
CA PHE A 39 -1.28 12.95 18.15
C PHE A 39 -0.25 11.85 18.47
N VAL A 40 -0.21 10.78 17.66
CA VAL A 40 0.72 9.66 17.89
C VAL A 40 2.17 10.10 17.72
N VAL A 41 2.48 10.90 16.69
CA VAL A 41 3.83 11.44 16.49
C VAL A 41 4.27 12.25 17.70
N GLU A 42 3.46 13.18 18.15
CA GLU A 42 3.75 14.03 19.33
C GLU A 42 3.98 13.19 20.59
N GLU A 43 3.09 12.22 20.87
CA GLU A 43 3.19 11.40 22.07
C GLU A 43 4.36 10.40 22.04
N CYS A 44 4.76 9.94 20.85
CA CYS A 44 5.97 9.14 20.69
C CYS A 44 7.22 9.98 20.98
N HIS A 45 7.34 11.15 20.38
CA HIS A 45 8.49 12.03 20.57
C HIS A 45 8.67 12.50 22.00
N LYS A 46 7.58 12.83 22.72
CA LYS A 46 7.62 13.14 24.16
C LYS A 46 8.23 12.02 25.00
N ARG A 47 8.21 10.79 24.51
CA ARG A 47 8.73 9.60 25.20
C ARG A 47 10.05 9.06 24.62
N GLY A 48 10.68 9.81 23.70
CA GLY A 48 11.92 9.39 23.03
C GLY A 48 11.73 8.20 22.10
N MET A 49 10.50 7.99 21.57
CA MET A 49 10.20 6.90 20.65
C MET A 49 10.02 7.42 19.25
N GLU A 50 10.49 6.66 18.25
CA GLU A 50 10.19 6.91 16.84
C GLU A 50 8.72 6.56 16.51
N SER A 51 8.11 7.35 15.62
CA SER A 51 6.79 7.12 15.05
C SER A 51 6.89 6.89 13.55
N HIS A 52 6.48 5.71 13.08
CA HIS A 52 6.45 5.36 11.67
C HIS A 52 5.02 5.23 11.19
N ALA A 53 4.67 5.91 10.10
CA ALA A 53 3.37 5.79 9.45
C ALA A 53 3.28 4.46 8.69
N TRP A 54 2.43 3.55 9.17
CA TRP A 54 2.17 2.27 8.51
C TRP A 54 1.07 2.44 7.45
N ILE A 55 1.40 2.13 6.21
CA ILE A 55 0.56 2.24 5.02
C ILE A 55 0.30 0.85 4.46
N VAL A 56 -0.94 0.38 4.51
CA VAL A 56 -1.38 -0.78 3.73
C VAL A 56 -1.42 -0.37 2.26
N ALA A 57 -0.54 -0.94 1.44
CA ALA A 57 -0.21 -0.39 0.12
C ALA A 57 -1.30 -0.63 -0.94
N LEU A 58 -1.52 -1.90 -1.32
CA LEU A 58 -2.35 -2.22 -2.49
C LEU A 58 -3.82 -2.56 -2.17
N PRO A 59 -4.18 -3.25 -1.09
CA PRO A 59 -5.58 -3.60 -0.78
C PRO A 59 -6.47 -2.37 -0.58
N LEU A 60 -7.67 -2.43 -1.17
CA LEU A 60 -8.72 -1.41 -1.04
C LEU A 60 -9.98 -1.96 -0.35
N GLY A 61 -9.95 -3.24 0.04
CA GLY A 61 -11.03 -3.91 0.75
C GLY A 61 -12.14 -4.49 -0.13
N GLY A 62 -13.10 -5.11 0.54
CA GLY A 62 -14.23 -5.75 -0.12
C GLY A 62 -15.28 -4.76 -0.64
N ARG A 63 -16.21 -5.27 -1.46
CA ARG A 63 -17.26 -4.47 -2.09
C ARG A 63 -18.04 -3.59 -1.11
N LYS A 64 -18.42 -4.15 0.05
CA LYS A 64 -19.18 -3.40 1.08
C LYS A 64 -18.39 -2.18 1.57
N HIS A 65 -17.10 -2.37 1.86
CA HIS A 65 -16.21 -1.30 2.30
C HIS A 65 -16.06 -0.22 1.20
N VAL A 66 -15.70 -0.62 -0.03
CA VAL A 66 -15.57 0.33 -1.15
C VAL A 66 -16.87 1.10 -1.41
N THR A 67 -18.03 0.44 -1.29
CA THR A 67 -19.33 1.10 -1.42
C THR A 67 -19.57 2.12 -0.32
N SER A 68 -19.15 1.85 0.92
CA SER A 68 -19.29 2.80 2.04
C SER A 68 -18.41 4.04 1.89
N LEU A 69 -17.26 3.94 1.21
CA LEU A 69 -16.43 5.09 0.85
C LEU A 69 -17.10 6.03 -0.18
N GLY A 70 -18.08 5.51 -0.94
CA GLY A 70 -18.87 6.25 -1.91
C GLY A 70 -18.00 6.92 -2.99
N ALA A 71 -18.33 8.18 -3.33
CA ALA A 71 -17.59 8.97 -4.32
C ALA A 71 -16.14 9.29 -3.91
N ARG A 72 -15.79 9.11 -2.63
CA ARG A 72 -14.43 9.36 -2.12
C ARG A 72 -13.49 8.20 -2.38
N SER A 73 -14.01 7.01 -2.70
CA SER A 73 -13.19 5.83 -3.01
C SER A 73 -12.32 6.06 -4.24
N VAL A 74 -11.05 5.64 -4.17
CA VAL A 74 -10.16 5.60 -5.35
C VAL A 74 -10.72 4.75 -6.47
N VAL A 75 -11.47 3.69 -6.17
CA VAL A 75 -12.16 2.85 -7.16
C VAL A 75 -13.15 3.66 -8.01
N LYS A 76 -13.75 4.70 -7.44
CA LYS A 76 -14.65 5.62 -8.17
C LYS A 76 -13.91 6.78 -8.83
N LYS A 77 -12.92 7.35 -8.14
CA LYS A 77 -12.17 8.51 -8.63
C LYS A 77 -11.18 8.16 -9.75
N GLN A 78 -10.53 6.99 -9.64
CA GLN A 78 -9.47 6.56 -10.55
C GLN A 78 -9.61 5.06 -10.88
N PRO A 79 -10.68 4.64 -11.54
CA PRO A 79 -10.95 3.22 -11.81
C PRO A 79 -9.84 2.55 -12.65
N ALA A 80 -9.10 3.32 -13.46
CA ALA A 80 -8.03 2.81 -14.30
C ALA A 80 -6.88 2.15 -13.51
N ILE A 81 -6.61 2.64 -12.29
CA ILE A 81 -5.54 2.11 -11.43
C ILE A 81 -6.05 1.06 -10.43
N THR A 82 -7.25 0.52 -10.61
CA THR A 82 -7.86 -0.42 -9.67
C THR A 82 -8.28 -1.72 -10.34
N ILE A 83 -8.14 -2.81 -9.62
CA ILE A 83 -8.54 -4.15 -10.05
C ILE A 83 -9.47 -4.77 -9.00
N SER A 84 -10.53 -5.45 -9.47
CA SER A 84 -11.37 -6.31 -8.62
C SER A 84 -10.99 -7.77 -8.82
N TYR A 85 -10.70 -8.47 -7.70
CA TYR A 85 -10.36 -9.87 -7.70
C TYR A 85 -10.93 -10.57 -6.46
N LYS A 86 -11.60 -11.71 -6.62
CA LYS A 86 -12.20 -12.51 -5.53
C LYS A 86 -13.03 -11.67 -4.54
N ARG A 87 -13.89 -10.77 -5.06
CA ARG A 87 -14.77 -9.87 -4.30
C ARG A 87 -14.04 -8.76 -3.51
N GLU A 88 -12.74 -8.60 -3.69
CA GLU A 88 -11.95 -7.52 -3.14
C GLU A 88 -11.44 -6.59 -4.25
N TYR A 89 -11.08 -5.39 -3.88
CA TYR A 89 -10.48 -4.39 -4.74
C TYR A 89 -9.03 -4.13 -4.33
N PHE A 90 -8.20 -3.86 -5.32
CA PHE A 90 -6.78 -3.57 -5.15
C PHE A 90 -6.38 -2.40 -6.04
N LEU A 91 -5.36 -1.66 -5.65
CA LEU A 91 -4.60 -0.89 -6.63
C LEU A 91 -3.92 -1.87 -7.58
N ASP A 92 -3.91 -1.56 -8.89
CA ASP A 92 -3.26 -2.39 -9.91
C ASP A 92 -1.75 -2.13 -9.92
N PRO A 93 -0.89 -3.04 -9.44
CA PRO A 93 0.55 -2.81 -9.44
C PRO A 93 1.14 -2.70 -10.86
N GLY A 94 0.45 -3.25 -11.85
CA GLY A 94 0.86 -3.22 -13.25
C GLY A 94 0.52 -1.92 -13.97
N HIS A 95 -0.28 -1.03 -13.37
CA HIS A 95 -0.59 0.26 -13.95
C HIS A 95 0.43 1.32 -13.54
N PRO A 96 1.05 2.06 -14.47
CA PRO A 96 2.12 3.02 -14.15
C PRO A 96 1.68 4.13 -13.17
N ASP A 97 0.42 4.56 -13.22
CA ASP A 97 -0.09 5.63 -12.35
C ASP A 97 -0.34 5.16 -10.90
N THR A 98 -0.26 3.86 -10.62
CA THR A 98 -0.41 3.34 -9.25
C THR A 98 0.70 3.86 -8.34
N LYS A 99 1.95 3.85 -8.79
CA LYS A 99 3.07 4.39 -8.00
C LYS A 99 2.96 5.89 -7.78
N GLU A 100 2.43 6.62 -8.76
CA GLU A 100 2.20 8.07 -8.63
C GLU A 100 1.08 8.37 -7.62
N TYR A 101 0.01 7.58 -7.64
CA TYR A 101 -1.06 7.68 -6.64
C TYR A 101 -0.54 7.41 -5.22
N MET A 102 0.23 6.33 -5.05
CA MET A 102 0.85 6.02 -3.76
C MET A 102 1.85 7.10 -3.32
N MET A 103 2.62 7.65 -4.25
CA MET A 103 3.55 8.75 -3.94
C MET A 103 2.83 10.00 -3.43
N LYS A 104 1.63 10.31 -3.94
CA LYS A 104 0.83 11.43 -3.42
C LYS A 104 0.42 11.20 -1.96
N LEU A 105 0.00 9.99 -1.58
CA LEU A 105 -0.32 9.63 -0.20
C LEU A 105 0.89 9.74 0.72
N VAL A 106 2.03 9.19 0.28
CA VAL A 106 3.28 9.25 1.03
C VAL A 106 3.75 10.69 1.22
N ARG A 107 3.64 11.50 0.17
CA ARG A 107 3.97 12.93 0.21
C ARG A 107 3.14 13.67 1.26
N GLU A 108 1.81 13.45 1.29
CA GLU A 108 0.95 14.04 2.32
C GLU A 108 1.47 13.73 3.73
N VAL A 109 1.85 12.48 3.98
CA VAL A 109 2.35 12.06 5.30
C VAL A 109 3.70 12.71 5.59
N VAL A 110 4.67 12.58 4.69
CA VAL A 110 6.04 13.04 4.92
C VAL A 110 6.15 14.57 5.00
N GLU A 111 5.38 15.31 4.20
CA GLU A 111 5.40 16.77 4.21
C GLU A 111 4.68 17.38 5.40
N ASN A 112 3.55 16.78 5.84
CA ASN A 112 2.68 17.40 6.84
C ASN A 112 2.90 16.87 8.27
N TYR A 113 3.64 15.76 8.43
CA TYR A 113 3.90 15.15 9.74
C TYR A 113 5.39 14.94 9.97
N ASP A 114 5.80 15.04 11.23
CA ASP A 114 7.17 14.78 11.64
C ASP A 114 7.38 13.30 11.96
N VAL A 115 7.05 12.44 10.98
CA VAL A 115 7.26 11.00 11.11
C VAL A 115 8.73 10.63 10.94
N ASP A 116 9.23 9.69 11.74
CA ASP A 116 10.58 9.16 11.65
C ASP A 116 10.73 8.11 10.54
N GLY A 117 9.61 7.54 10.11
CA GLY A 117 9.59 6.55 9.04
C GLY A 117 8.24 6.37 8.38
N VAL A 118 8.29 5.71 7.20
CA VAL A 118 7.12 5.19 6.49
C VAL A 118 7.30 3.70 6.31
N HIS A 119 6.27 2.92 6.67
CA HIS A 119 6.26 1.47 6.59
C HIS A 119 5.21 1.00 5.59
N PHE A 120 5.62 0.23 4.57
CA PHE A 120 4.71 -0.32 3.56
C PHE A 120 4.39 -1.77 3.86
N ASP A 121 3.12 -2.05 4.10
CA ASP A 121 2.59 -3.38 4.27
C ASP A 121 1.68 -3.75 3.09
N TYR A 122 1.52 -5.04 2.82
CA TYR A 122 0.74 -5.55 1.69
C TYR A 122 1.16 -4.95 0.34
N LEU A 123 2.43 -4.62 0.18
CA LEU A 123 3.01 -4.30 -1.13
C LEU A 123 3.32 -5.61 -1.86
N ARG A 124 2.26 -6.29 -2.26
CA ARG A 124 2.30 -7.61 -2.88
C ARG A 124 1.02 -7.90 -3.65
N TYR A 125 1.10 -8.80 -4.62
CA TYR A 125 -0.09 -9.34 -5.26
C TYR A 125 -0.94 -10.14 -4.26
N PRO A 126 -2.27 -10.25 -4.50
CA PRO A 126 -3.13 -11.07 -3.65
C PRO A 126 -2.68 -12.53 -3.64
N GLU A 127 -2.87 -13.20 -2.52
CA GLU A 127 -2.64 -14.64 -2.41
C GLU A 127 -3.41 -15.39 -3.50
N HIS A 128 -2.74 -16.37 -4.11
CA HIS A 128 -3.29 -17.16 -5.21
C HIS A 128 -3.70 -16.30 -6.44
N ALA A 129 -3.05 -15.18 -6.69
CA ALA A 129 -3.26 -14.38 -7.90
C ALA A 129 -3.12 -15.26 -9.16
N GLY A 130 -2.03 -16.03 -9.26
CA GLY A 130 -1.79 -16.97 -10.34
C GLY A 130 -2.09 -16.35 -11.71
N THR A 131 -2.57 -17.15 -12.65
CA THR A 131 -3.00 -16.68 -13.97
C THR A 131 -4.37 -16.02 -14.00
N ARG A 132 -5.14 -16.09 -12.89
CA ARG A 132 -6.51 -15.60 -12.82
C ARG A 132 -6.63 -14.14 -12.36
N PHE A 133 -5.54 -13.55 -11.88
CA PHE A 133 -5.56 -12.12 -11.54
C PHE A 133 -5.74 -11.31 -12.84
N PRO A 134 -6.68 -10.35 -12.90
CA PRO A 134 -7.12 -9.74 -14.16
C PRO A 134 -6.19 -8.61 -14.64
N ASP A 135 -4.88 -8.81 -14.60
CA ASP A 135 -3.85 -7.87 -15.07
C ASP A 135 -3.35 -8.13 -16.50
N THR A 136 -3.98 -9.05 -17.23
CA THR A 136 -3.59 -9.46 -18.59
C THR A 136 -3.48 -8.28 -19.56
N ARG A 137 -4.39 -7.28 -19.43
CA ARG A 137 -4.35 -6.07 -20.27
C ARG A 137 -3.08 -5.25 -19.97
N GLY A 138 -2.78 -5.02 -18.71
CA GLY A 138 -1.56 -4.32 -18.28
C GLY A 138 -0.32 -5.07 -18.75
N PHE A 139 -0.28 -6.38 -18.55
CA PHE A 139 0.82 -7.21 -19.00
C PHE A 139 1.06 -7.13 -20.52
N ARG A 140 0.00 -7.16 -21.34
CA ARG A 140 0.11 -7.01 -22.80
C ARG A 140 0.74 -5.67 -23.20
N ILE A 141 0.40 -4.60 -22.49
CA ILE A 141 0.88 -3.24 -22.81
C ILE A 141 2.28 -3.00 -22.25
N TYR A 142 2.55 -3.43 -21.02
CA TYR A 142 3.74 -3.05 -20.26
C TYR A 142 4.73 -4.20 -20.01
N GLY A 143 4.37 -5.43 -20.35
CA GLY A 143 5.20 -6.63 -20.11
C GLY A 143 6.53 -6.65 -20.86
N LYS A 144 6.59 -6.10 -22.07
CA LYS A 144 7.84 -5.91 -22.86
C LYS A 144 8.70 -7.17 -22.98
N GLY A 145 8.11 -8.32 -23.34
CA GLY A 145 8.82 -9.59 -23.55
C GLY A 145 9.21 -10.37 -22.28
N ARG A 146 8.89 -9.85 -21.08
CA ARG A 146 9.10 -10.55 -19.81
C ARG A 146 8.06 -11.68 -19.63
N SER A 147 8.37 -12.65 -18.76
CA SER A 147 7.32 -13.55 -18.25
C SER A 147 6.36 -12.78 -17.35
N LEU A 148 5.11 -13.26 -17.21
CA LEU A 148 4.11 -12.65 -16.35
C LEU A 148 4.61 -12.53 -14.89
N ALA A 149 5.25 -13.56 -14.37
CA ALA A 149 5.77 -13.57 -13.00
C ALA A 149 6.90 -12.56 -12.82
N ALA A 150 7.84 -12.47 -13.74
CA ALA A 150 8.92 -11.49 -13.70
C ALA A 150 8.37 -10.05 -13.77
N TRP A 151 7.43 -9.79 -14.68
CA TRP A 151 6.80 -8.48 -14.79
C TRP A 151 6.08 -8.06 -13.51
N ARG A 152 5.38 -8.99 -12.85
CA ARG A 152 4.71 -8.70 -11.58
C ARG A 152 5.70 -8.36 -10.47
N ARG A 153 6.81 -9.09 -10.36
CA ARG A 153 7.88 -8.77 -9.39
C ARG A 153 8.49 -7.40 -9.67
N ASP A 154 8.83 -7.14 -10.92
CA ASP A 154 9.37 -5.84 -11.33
C ASP A 154 8.43 -4.68 -10.99
N ASN A 155 7.11 -4.85 -11.13
CA ASN A 155 6.12 -3.82 -10.77
C ASN A 155 6.20 -3.46 -9.28
N LEU A 156 6.27 -4.45 -8.39
CA LEU A 156 6.36 -4.20 -6.94
C LEU A 156 7.69 -3.53 -6.58
N THR A 157 8.79 -4.02 -7.15
CA THR A 157 10.13 -3.43 -6.95
C THR A 157 10.18 -1.99 -7.48
N ASP A 158 9.55 -1.70 -8.62
CA ASP A 158 9.52 -0.35 -9.20
C ASP A 158 8.68 0.61 -8.34
N ILE A 159 7.53 0.15 -7.82
CA ILE A 159 6.73 0.94 -6.87
C ILE A 159 7.57 1.27 -5.64
N LEU A 160 8.18 0.27 -4.99
CA LEU A 160 8.97 0.50 -3.78
C LEU A 160 10.15 1.43 -4.04
N ARG A 161 10.87 1.22 -5.14
CA ARG A 161 11.99 2.09 -5.55
C ARG A 161 11.55 3.53 -5.77
N HIS A 162 10.39 3.74 -6.40
CA HIS A 162 9.82 5.07 -6.63
C HIS A 162 9.48 5.76 -5.30
N LEU A 163 8.81 5.06 -4.40
CA LEU A 163 8.45 5.57 -3.08
C LEU A 163 9.69 5.88 -2.23
N TYR A 164 10.66 4.97 -2.20
CA TYR A 164 11.93 5.18 -1.48
C TYR A 164 12.64 6.44 -1.96
N LYS A 165 12.85 6.56 -3.28
CA LYS A 165 13.51 7.74 -3.86
C LYS A 165 12.74 9.03 -3.55
N GLY A 166 11.41 9.00 -3.63
CA GLY A 166 10.57 10.15 -3.31
C GLY A 166 10.69 10.58 -1.85
N VAL A 167 10.62 9.63 -0.90
CA VAL A 167 10.80 9.94 0.53
C VAL A 167 12.19 10.52 0.78
N LYS A 168 13.24 9.89 0.26
CA LYS A 168 14.62 10.34 0.46
C LYS A 168 14.93 11.71 -0.17
N ALA A 169 14.25 12.04 -1.26
CA ALA A 169 14.36 13.38 -1.87
C ALA A 169 13.66 14.47 -1.04
N MET A 170 12.60 14.15 -0.33
CA MET A 170 11.87 15.10 0.53
C MET A 170 12.56 15.26 1.90
N LYS A 171 12.78 14.15 2.60
CA LYS A 171 13.37 14.08 3.94
C LYS A 171 14.36 12.90 4.00
N PRO A 172 15.66 13.10 3.77
CA PRO A 172 16.65 12.00 3.69
C PRO A 172 16.74 11.14 4.95
N TRP A 173 16.42 11.70 6.12
CA TRP A 173 16.46 11.03 7.42
C TRP A 173 15.27 10.12 7.66
N VAL A 174 14.13 10.34 6.99
CA VAL A 174 12.94 9.49 7.17
C VAL A 174 13.24 8.07 6.71
N LYS A 175 13.04 7.11 7.60
CA LYS A 175 13.24 5.68 7.32
C LYS A 175 12.15 5.14 6.40
N VAL A 176 12.52 4.20 5.53
CA VAL A 176 11.56 3.48 4.67
C VAL A 176 11.72 2.00 4.94
N SER A 177 10.64 1.33 5.28
CA SER A 177 10.61 -0.09 5.58
C SER A 177 9.42 -0.80 4.95
N THR A 178 9.53 -2.12 4.82
CA THR A 178 8.44 -2.99 4.33
C THR A 178 8.31 -4.23 5.20
N SER A 179 7.16 -4.91 5.11
CA SER A 179 6.92 -6.21 5.73
C SER A 179 6.69 -7.27 4.64
N PRO A 180 7.75 -7.80 4.03
CA PRO A 180 7.62 -8.90 3.08
C PRO A 180 7.25 -10.20 3.80
N VAL A 181 6.77 -11.17 3.01
CA VAL A 181 6.51 -12.53 3.51
C VAL A 181 7.83 -13.16 3.93
N GLY A 182 7.88 -13.69 5.16
CA GLY A 182 9.12 -14.21 5.77
C GLY A 182 9.69 -15.46 5.09
N LYS A 183 8.89 -16.22 4.36
CA LYS A 183 9.37 -17.31 3.52
C LYS A 183 9.59 -16.79 2.09
N TYR A 184 10.84 -16.68 1.67
CA TYR A 184 11.19 -16.10 0.37
C TYR A 184 10.81 -17.02 -0.79
N ASP A 185 11.32 -18.24 -0.84
CA ASP A 185 11.06 -19.24 -1.88
C ASP A 185 10.95 -20.67 -1.32
N ASP A 186 10.66 -21.62 -2.19
CA ASP A 186 10.66 -23.05 -1.89
C ASP A 186 12.05 -23.66 -2.21
N THR A 187 12.94 -23.58 -1.23
CA THR A 187 14.22 -24.27 -1.33
C THR A 187 14.07 -25.73 -0.91
N SER A 188 14.93 -26.63 -1.44
CA SER A 188 14.96 -28.05 -1.09
C SER A 188 15.24 -28.35 0.41
N ARG A 189 15.62 -27.33 1.18
CA ARG A 189 15.88 -27.43 2.64
C ARG A 189 14.62 -27.36 3.49
N TYR A 190 13.51 -26.87 2.96
CA TYR A 190 12.29 -26.65 3.74
C TYR A 190 11.13 -27.39 3.07
N SER A 191 10.65 -28.44 3.72
CA SER A 191 9.54 -29.29 3.25
C SER A 191 8.16 -28.61 3.28
N SER A 192 8.08 -27.33 3.65
CA SER A 192 6.83 -26.59 3.65
C SER A 192 6.42 -26.23 2.23
N GLN A 193 5.45 -26.96 1.70
CA GLN A 193 4.95 -26.74 0.35
C GLN A 193 4.28 -25.37 0.19
N GLY A 194 4.63 -24.67 -0.85
CA GLY A 194 3.73 -23.93 -1.71
C GLY A 194 3.52 -22.47 -1.44
N TRP A 195 3.52 -21.90 -0.25
CA TRP A 195 3.26 -20.47 -0.08
C TRP A 195 4.54 -19.70 0.28
N ASN A 196 5.01 -18.89 -0.65
CA ASN A 196 6.25 -18.12 -0.51
C ASN A 196 6.10 -16.71 -1.11
N ALA A 197 7.06 -15.82 -0.83
CA ALA A 197 7.05 -14.45 -1.32
C ALA A 197 7.20 -14.38 -2.84
N TYR A 198 8.18 -15.11 -3.36
CA TYR A 198 8.61 -15.01 -4.74
C TYR A 198 7.57 -15.48 -5.75
N ASP A 199 6.96 -16.65 -5.53
CA ASP A 199 6.01 -17.25 -6.47
C ASP A 199 4.56 -16.92 -6.17
N ALA A 200 4.16 -16.97 -4.89
CA ALA A 200 2.75 -16.84 -4.55
C ALA A 200 2.23 -15.40 -4.56
N VAL A 201 3.06 -14.44 -4.15
CA VAL A 201 2.67 -13.02 -4.05
C VAL A 201 3.59 -12.07 -4.81
N HIS A 202 4.54 -12.63 -5.56
CA HIS A 202 5.46 -11.92 -6.46
C HIS A 202 6.33 -10.86 -5.76
N GLN A 203 6.71 -11.09 -4.50
CA GLN A 203 7.68 -10.25 -3.79
C GLN A 203 9.09 -10.78 -4.03
N ASP A 204 9.97 -9.95 -4.58
CA ASP A 204 11.40 -10.19 -4.72
C ASP A 204 12.13 -9.25 -3.76
N VAL A 205 12.60 -9.77 -2.62
CA VAL A 205 13.12 -9.05 -1.45
C VAL A 205 14.58 -9.36 -1.17
#